data_296d8eb3232c5b2f717b212502c9af0c
#
_entry.id   296d8eb3232c5b2f717b212502c9af0c
#
_cell.length_a   1.000
_cell.length_b   1.000
_cell.length_c   1.000
_cell.angle_alpha   90.00
_cell.angle_beta   90.00
_cell.angle_gamma   90.00
#
_symmetry.space_group_name_H-M   'P 1'
#
loop_
_entity.id
_entity.type
_entity.pdbx_description
1 polymer ?
#
loop_
_entity_poly.entity_id
_entity_poly.type
_entity_poly.pdbx_seq_one_letter_code
_entity_poly.pdbx_strand_id
1 'polypeptide(L)'
;MPVPTGFSPRARVWIIVLALLLLGGGATAYTLRAASGHRAADRAADPGFTLDGADPGTLYVRDTATGRVARVDPSAPGGRVAGGPACDRFHAAGNTALCLQRRPGVPARSYAIVLDRRLREVRRIGLPGIPSRARVSASGNVLAWTMFATGDSYARSSFSTRTSVLDLRTGYLVKNIEQIPLTLGGRRHHAPDVNYWGVGFAADDNRFYATVSTGGRTHLVEGDLANWSARALRENVECPSLSPDGTRIAFKKRVSEGPREPWRLYVLDLATGREHPVAERHGIDDQALWTDARTLAYGRGGDVWSVPADGSGSPRALARGASSPTLAAR
;
A
#
# COMPACT_ATOMS: atom_id res chain seq x y z
N MET A 1 -32.67 -20.37 -48.63
CA MET A 1 -32.83 -19.20 -47.75
C MET A 1 -31.83 -18.14 -48.20
N PRO A 2 -32.25 -16.92 -48.61
CA PRO A 2 -31.31 -15.90 -49.05
C PRO A 2 -30.55 -15.32 -47.88
N VAL A 3 -29.23 -15.21 -48.00
CA VAL A 3 -28.34 -14.55 -47.07
C VAL A 3 -28.66 -13.06 -47.07
N PRO A 4 -28.79 -12.40 -45.90
CA PRO A 4 -29.11 -10.98 -45.85
C PRO A 4 -27.99 -10.15 -46.48
N THR A 5 -28.36 -9.41 -47.54
CA THR A 5 -27.51 -8.52 -48.30
C THR A 5 -27.00 -7.38 -47.41
N GLY A 6 -25.67 -7.20 -47.38
CA GLY A 6 -25.00 -6.20 -46.56
C GLY A 6 -25.48 -4.77 -46.84
N PHE A 7 -25.26 -3.91 -45.82
CA PHE A 7 -25.59 -2.49 -45.85
C PHE A 7 -25.22 -1.78 -47.14
N SER A 8 -26.09 -0.87 -47.60
CA SER A 8 -25.82 -0.04 -48.75
C SER A 8 -24.52 0.76 -48.60
N PRO A 9 -23.83 1.13 -49.70
CA PRO A 9 -22.58 1.90 -49.58
C PRO A 9 -22.73 3.18 -48.73
N ARG A 10 -23.87 3.85 -48.84
CA ARG A 10 -24.18 5.05 -48.01
C ARG A 10 -24.31 4.70 -46.55
N ALA A 11 -24.97 3.60 -46.20
CA ALA A 11 -25.12 3.16 -44.80
C ALA A 11 -23.75 2.77 -44.21
N ARG A 12 -22.86 2.15 -44.96
CA ARG A 12 -21.49 1.84 -44.53
C ARG A 12 -20.69 3.11 -44.21
N VAL A 13 -20.77 4.13 -45.07
CA VAL A 13 -20.11 5.43 -44.81
C VAL A 13 -20.64 6.06 -43.55
N TRP A 14 -21.95 6.10 -43.30
CA TRP A 14 -22.53 6.67 -42.10
C TRP A 14 -22.15 5.89 -40.83
N ILE A 15 -22.06 4.56 -40.90
CA ILE A 15 -21.61 3.72 -39.78
C ILE A 15 -20.14 4.04 -39.45
N ILE A 16 -19.27 4.18 -40.46
CA ILE A 16 -17.86 4.53 -40.25
C ILE A 16 -17.73 5.94 -39.61
N VAL A 17 -18.47 6.92 -40.14
CA VAL A 17 -18.47 8.29 -39.60
C VAL A 17 -18.93 8.30 -38.14
N LEU A 18 -20.02 7.61 -37.83
CA LEU A 18 -20.55 7.50 -36.48
C LEU A 18 -19.54 6.83 -35.53
N ALA A 19 -18.91 5.74 -35.98
CA ALA A 19 -17.87 5.05 -35.21
C ALA A 19 -16.66 5.94 -34.94
N LEU A 20 -16.20 6.72 -35.93
CA LEU A 20 -15.11 7.68 -35.76
C LEU A 20 -15.47 8.82 -34.80
N LEU A 21 -16.69 9.33 -34.85
CA LEU A 21 -17.17 10.36 -33.91
C LEU A 21 -17.28 9.81 -32.48
N LEU A 22 -17.76 8.59 -32.30
CA LEU A 22 -17.84 7.94 -30.98
C LEU A 22 -16.45 7.65 -30.41
N LEU A 23 -15.51 7.14 -31.23
CA LEU A 23 -14.15 6.89 -30.84
C LEU A 23 -13.40 8.20 -30.52
N GLY A 24 -13.54 9.21 -31.37
CA GLY A 24 -12.95 10.54 -31.17
C GLY A 24 -13.52 11.24 -29.95
N GLY A 25 -14.85 11.21 -29.77
CA GLY A 25 -15.52 11.76 -28.59
C GLY A 25 -15.12 11.04 -27.30
N GLY A 26 -15.08 9.71 -27.35
CA GLY A 26 -14.62 8.89 -26.21
C GLY A 26 -13.17 9.13 -25.85
N ALA A 27 -12.28 9.20 -26.82
CA ALA A 27 -10.86 9.52 -26.61
C ALA A 27 -10.67 10.93 -26.01
N THR A 28 -11.42 11.93 -26.55
CA THR A 28 -11.37 13.31 -26.05
C THR A 28 -11.91 13.41 -24.62
N ALA A 29 -13.04 12.77 -24.31
CA ALA A 29 -13.57 12.74 -22.95
C ALA A 29 -12.64 12.03 -21.98
N TYR A 30 -12.01 10.94 -22.38
CA TYR A 30 -11.01 10.24 -21.60
C TYR A 30 -9.77 11.10 -21.34
N THR A 31 -9.23 11.77 -22.37
CA THR A 31 -8.05 12.65 -22.21
C THR A 31 -8.36 13.87 -21.35
N LEU A 32 -9.54 14.48 -21.49
CA LEU A 32 -9.96 15.61 -20.64
C LEU A 32 -10.14 15.17 -19.17
N ARG A 33 -10.73 14.01 -18.93
CA ARG A 33 -10.90 13.47 -17.57
C ARG A 33 -9.54 13.06 -16.96
N ALA A 34 -8.65 12.47 -17.75
CA ALA A 34 -7.28 12.19 -17.34
C ALA A 34 -6.52 13.50 -17.04
N ALA A 35 -6.62 14.51 -17.90
CA ALA A 35 -5.97 15.80 -17.71
C ALA A 35 -6.51 16.57 -16.48
N SER A 36 -7.80 16.47 -16.17
CA SER A 36 -8.36 17.09 -14.95
C SER A 36 -7.87 16.40 -13.66
N GLY A 37 -7.75 15.08 -13.67
CA GLY A 37 -7.12 14.33 -12.58
C GLY A 37 -5.65 14.71 -12.38
N HIS A 38 -4.91 14.96 -13.48
CA HIS A 38 -3.52 15.40 -13.44
C HIS A 38 -3.35 16.81 -12.89
N ARG A 39 -4.22 17.74 -13.27
CA ARG A 39 -4.19 19.13 -12.74
C ARG A 39 -4.46 19.18 -11.24
N ALA A 40 -5.27 18.27 -10.71
CA ALA A 40 -5.49 18.15 -9.27
C ALA A 40 -4.26 17.58 -8.53
N ALA A 41 -3.54 16.63 -9.15
CA ALA A 41 -2.31 16.05 -8.61
C ALA A 41 -1.10 17.02 -8.70
N ASP A 42 -1.06 17.87 -9.72
CA ASP A 42 0.03 18.83 -9.95
C ASP A 42 -0.10 20.14 -9.12
N ARG A 43 -1.23 20.35 -8.42
CA ARG A 43 -1.29 21.45 -7.46
C ARG A 43 -0.25 21.24 -6.39
N ALA A 44 0.60 22.22 -6.16
CA ALA A 44 1.56 22.20 -5.08
C ALA A 44 0.85 21.89 -3.75
N ALA A 45 1.52 21.13 -2.86
CA ALA A 45 1.03 20.94 -1.51
C ALA A 45 0.81 22.31 -0.86
N ASP A 46 -0.24 22.43 -0.05
CA ASP A 46 -0.46 23.62 0.75
C ASP A 46 0.73 23.78 1.72
N PRO A 47 1.49 24.88 1.65
CA PRO A 47 2.63 25.10 2.52
C PRO A 47 2.27 25.09 4.03
N GLY A 48 1.02 25.38 4.35
CA GLY A 48 0.50 25.31 5.72
C GLY A 48 0.10 23.91 6.18
N PHE A 49 0.01 22.93 5.26
CA PHE A 49 -0.33 21.55 5.60
C PHE A 49 0.92 20.76 5.97
N THR A 50 1.08 20.45 7.24
CA THR A 50 2.26 19.78 7.79
C THR A 50 1.85 18.64 8.73
N LEU A 51 2.82 17.80 9.10
CA LEU A 51 2.70 16.86 10.21
C LEU A 51 3.16 17.49 11.53
N ASP A 52 3.81 18.66 11.47
CA ASP A 52 4.25 19.42 12.65
C ASP A 52 3.06 19.97 13.43
N GLY A 53 3.15 19.89 14.76
CA GLY A 53 2.11 20.42 15.64
C GLY A 53 0.78 19.65 15.62
N ALA A 54 0.71 18.52 14.91
CA ALA A 54 -0.45 17.65 14.99
C ALA A 54 -0.47 16.92 16.34
N ASP A 55 -1.65 16.81 16.93
CA ASP A 55 -1.83 16.03 18.16
C ASP A 55 -1.38 14.58 17.95
N PRO A 56 -0.73 13.96 18.93
CA PRO A 56 -0.38 12.55 18.88
C PRO A 56 -1.61 11.70 18.58
N GLY A 57 -1.50 10.82 17.57
CA GLY A 57 -2.62 9.98 17.13
C GLY A 57 -3.54 10.63 16.10
N THR A 58 -3.25 11.84 15.63
CA THR A 58 -3.95 12.44 14.48
C THR A 58 -3.82 11.51 13.28
N LEU A 59 -4.97 11.13 12.70
CA LEU A 59 -5.04 10.24 11.56
C LEU A 59 -4.88 11.04 10.26
N TYR A 60 -3.92 10.62 9.46
CA TYR A 60 -3.75 11.05 8.08
C TYR A 60 -4.15 9.94 7.14
N VAL A 61 -4.69 10.29 6.01
CA VAL A 61 -5.14 9.36 4.96
C VAL A 61 -4.77 9.92 3.59
N ARG A 62 -4.77 9.06 2.60
CA ARG A 62 -4.81 9.47 1.20
C ARG A 62 -6.27 9.62 0.78
N ASP A 63 -6.66 10.79 0.34
CA ASP A 63 -7.94 11.06 -0.31
C ASP A 63 -8.00 10.34 -1.67
N THR A 64 -9.01 9.51 -1.90
CA THR A 64 -9.05 8.69 -3.12
C THR A 64 -9.43 9.48 -4.37
N ALA A 65 -10.15 10.58 -4.22
CA ALA A 65 -10.59 11.41 -5.36
C ALA A 65 -9.44 12.28 -5.91
N THR A 66 -8.61 12.84 -5.01
CA THR A 66 -7.52 13.75 -5.39
C THR A 66 -6.14 13.12 -5.34
N GLY A 67 -6.01 11.99 -4.67
CA GLY A 67 -4.71 11.36 -4.37
C GLY A 67 -3.91 12.07 -3.28
N ARG A 68 -4.41 13.18 -2.73
CA ARG A 68 -3.67 14.01 -1.77
C ARG A 68 -3.71 13.44 -0.36
N VAL A 69 -2.67 13.72 0.39
CA VAL A 69 -2.66 13.45 1.84
C VAL A 69 -3.60 14.43 2.52
N ALA A 70 -4.47 13.92 3.37
CA ALA A 70 -5.47 14.66 4.12
C ALA A 70 -5.40 14.29 5.61
N ARG A 71 -5.68 15.26 6.47
CA ARG A 71 -5.89 15.06 7.89
C ARG A 71 -7.37 14.79 8.14
N VAL A 72 -7.68 13.72 8.88
CA VAL A 72 -9.05 13.38 9.27
C VAL A 72 -9.46 14.22 10.46
N ASP A 73 -10.65 14.78 10.41
CA ASP A 73 -11.28 15.44 11.56
C ASP A 73 -11.96 14.37 12.43
N PRO A 74 -11.51 14.15 13.67
CA PRO A 74 -12.09 13.14 14.55
C PRO A 74 -13.52 13.47 14.98
N SER A 75 -13.93 14.74 14.91
CA SER A 75 -15.28 15.20 15.27
C SER A 75 -16.31 15.05 14.16
N ALA A 76 -15.85 14.87 12.91
CA ALA A 76 -16.71 14.75 11.74
C ALA A 76 -16.28 13.52 10.91
N PRO A 77 -16.89 12.33 11.12
CA PRO A 77 -16.63 11.15 10.30
C PRO A 77 -16.91 11.44 8.83
N GLY A 78 -15.87 11.58 8.03
CA GLY A 78 -15.93 12.04 6.64
C GLY A 78 -15.44 13.46 6.42
N GLY A 79 -15.31 14.28 7.47
CA GLY A 79 -14.61 15.56 7.43
C GLY A 79 -13.11 15.34 7.32
N ARG A 80 -12.48 15.97 6.35
CA ARG A 80 -11.03 15.96 6.21
C ARG A 80 -10.51 17.20 5.51
N VAL A 81 -9.32 17.61 5.90
CA VAL A 81 -8.60 18.72 5.26
C VAL A 81 -7.52 18.12 4.38
N ALA A 82 -7.66 18.24 3.07
CA ALA A 82 -6.69 17.79 2.09
C ALA A 82 -5.75 18.95 1.73
N GLY A 83 -4.46 18.82 2.01
CA GLY A 83 -3.46 19.85 1.75
C GLY A 83 -2.09 19.26 1.40
N GLY A 84 -1.84 18.03 1.77
CA GLY A 84 -0.56 17.38 1.55
C GLY A 84 -0.26 17.03 0.09
N PRO A 85 0.89 16.40 -0.20
CA PRO A 85 1.27 15.98 -1.55
C PRO A 85 0.33 14.90 -2.10
N ALA A 86 0.26 14.79 -3.42
CA ALA A 86 -0.42 13.68 -4.08
C ALA A 86 0.48 12.45 -4.10
N CYS A 87 -0.03 11.33 -3.58
CA CYS A 87 0.68 10.05 -3.46
C CYS A 87 -0.21 8.88 -3.91
N ASP A 88 0.36 7.83 -4.49
CA ASP A 88 -0.33 6.55 -4.68
C ASP A 88 -0.37 5.76 -3.35
N ARG A 89 0.70 5.87 -2.55
CA ARG A 89 0.81 5.35 -1.18
C ARG A 89 1.50 6.38 -0.30
N PHE A 90 1.08 6.44 0.95
CA PHE A 90 1.65 7.35 1.94
C PHE A 90 1.78 6.65 3.28
N HIS A 91 2.88 6.87 3.97
CA HIS A 91 3.07 6.46 5.36
C HIS A 91 4.01 7.44 6.05
N ALA A 92 3.69 7.79 7.30
CA ALA A 92 4.50 8.68 8.11
C ALA A 92 4.72 8.08 9.50
N ALA A 93 5.91 8.26 10.05
CA ALA A 93 6.26 7.95 11.43
C ALA A 93 7.52 8.73 11.82
N GLY A 94 7.71 8.97 13.11
CA GLY A 94 8.81 9.80 13.59
C GLY A 94 8.80 11.17 12.93
N ASN A 95 9.93 11.58 12.38
CA ASN A 95 10.09 12.87 11.70
C ASN A 95 10.04 12.76 10.16
N THR A 96 9.57 11.62 9.64
CA THR A 96 9.73 11.27 8.23
C THR A 96 8.39 10.80 7.65
N ALA A 97 8.14 11.17 6.40
CA ALA A 97 7.08 10.57 5.61
C ALA A 97 7.63 10.01 4.30
N LEU A 98 6.99 8.97 3.81
CA LEU A 98 7.25 8.33 2.53
C LEU A 98 6.03 8.44 1.63
N CYS A 99 6.19 9.14 0.52
CA CYS A 99 5.19 9.28 -0.54
C CYS A 99 5.64 8.47 -1.76
N LEU A 100 4.91 7.44 -2.12
CA LEU A 100 5.11 6.78 -3.41
C LEU A 100 4.20 7.44 -4.42
N GLN A 101 4.78 7.91 -5.52
CA GLN A 101 4.07 8.69 -6.53
C GLN A 101 4.33 8.13 -7.91
N ARG A 102 3.27 7.91 -8.66
CA ARG A 102 3.34 7.64 -10.09
C ARG A 102 3.01 8.92 -10.85
N ARG A 103 3.92 9.33 -11.71
CA ARG A 103 3.71 10.45 -12.63
C ARG A 103 3.36 9.91 -14.00
N PRO A 104 2.26 10.37 -14.58
CA PRO A 104 1.91 10.01 -15.95
C PRO A 104 2.93 10.60 -16.93
N GLY A 105 3.04 9.95 -18.09
CA GLY A 105 3.95 10.33 -19.15
C GLY A 105 4.18 9.12 -20.06
N VAL A 106 4.96 9.30 -21.10
CA VAL A 106 5.37 8.23 -22.00
C VAL A 106 6.90 8.19 -22.02
N PRO A 107 7.51 7.23 -21.28
CA PRO A 107 6.91 6.27 -20.35
C PRO A 107 6.47 6.92 -19.01
N ALA A 108 5.50 6.32 -18.34
CA ALA A 108 5.14 6.71 -16.98
C ALA A 108 6.31 6.47 -16.00
N ARG A 109 6.49 7.37 -15.03
CA ARG A 109 7.59 7.29 -14.05
C ARG A 109 7.04 7.18 -12.65
N SER A 110 7.64 6.33 -11.84
CA SER A 110 7.30 6.17 -10.43
C SER A 110 8.46 6.61 -9.54
N TYR A 111 8.13 7.11 -8.35
CA TYR A 111 9.11 7.64 -7.40
C TYR A 111 8.76 7.22 -5.97
N ALA A 112 9.79 6.97 -5.17
CA ALA A 112 9.74 7.04 -3.73
C ALA A 112 10.30 8.41 -3.31
N ILE A 113 9.47 9.21 -2.64
CA ILE A 113 9.80 10.56 -2.20
C ILE A 113 9.81 10.56 -0.69
N VAL A 114 10.97 10.83 -0.12
CA VAL A 114 11.17 11.02 1.32
C VAL A 114 10.85 12.46 1.66
N LEU A 115 10.01 12.67 2.65
CA LEU A 115 9.54 13.98 3.08
C LEU A 115 9.89 14.20 4.55
N ASP A 116 10.17 15.45 4.93
CA ASP A 116 10.29 15.89 6.33
C ASP A 116 8.90 16.07 6.97
N ARG A 117 8.83 16.46 8.25
CA ARG A 117 7.56 16.73 8.97
C ARG A 117 6.74 17.85 8.36
N ARG A 118 7.38 18.78 7.64
CA ARG A 118 6.71 19.85 6.89
C ARG A 118 6.28 19.41 5.51
N LEU A 119 6.38 18.09 5.21
CA LEU A 119 6.08 17.48 3.92
C LEU A 119 6.91 18.06 2.76
N ARG A 120 8.09 18.62 3.04
CA ARG A 120 9.04 19.06 2.04
C ARG A 120 9.89 17.88 1.60
N GLU A 121 10.17 17.80 0.31
CA GLU A 121 11.00 16.77 -0.27
C GLU A 121 12.44 16.85 0.24
N VAL A 122 12.91 15.74 0.83
CA VAL A 122 14.30 15.56 1.28
C VAL A 122 15.08 14.72 0.27
N ARG A 123 14.44 13.69 -0.28
CA ARG A 123 15.09 12.77 -1.23
C ARG A 123 14.06 12.20 -2.20
N ARG A 124 14.47 12.00 -3.45
CA ARG A 124 13.67 11.36 -4.49
C ARG A 124 14.44 10.20 -5.11
N ILE A 125 13.77 9.05 -5.24
CA ILE A 125 14.34 7.83 -5.81
C ILE A 125 13.41 7.36 -6.92
N GLY A 126 13.94 7.16 -8.13
CA GLY A 126 13.19 6.57 -9.24
C GLY A 126 12.87 5.10 -8.99
N LEU A 127 11.64 4.70 -9.30
CA LEU A 127 11.16 3.33 -9.14
C LEU A 127 10.89 2.70 -10.51
N PRO A 128 11.34 1.44 -10.74
CA PRO A 128 11.13 0.76 -12.02
C PRO A 128 9.77 0.04 -12.13
N GLY A 129 8.84 0.26 -11.20
CA GLY A 129 7.55 -0.44 -11.15
C GLY A 129 6.41 0.40 -10.61
N ILE A 130 5.28 -0.27 -10.36
CA ILE A 130 4.04 0.36 -9.86
C ILE A 130 4.04 0.35 -8.33
N PRO A 131 3.90 1.52 -7.66
CA PRO A 131 3.85 1.61 -6.21
C PRO A 131 2.77 0.72 -5.57
N SER A 132 3.12 -0.02 -4.53
CA SER A 132 2.21 -0.95 -3.85
C SER A 132 2.11 -0.73 -2.35
N ARG A 133 3.21 -0.73 -1.62
CA ARG A 133 3.23 -0.55 -0.16
C ARG A 133 4.32 0.44 0.23
N ALA A 134 4.05 1.24 1.27
CA ALA A 134 5.00 2.17 1.88
C ALA A 134 5.02 1.97 3.38
N ARG A 135 6.19 2.01 4.00
CA ARG A 135 6.35 1.91 5.45
C ARG A 135 7.53 2.76 5.91
N VAL A 136 7.37 3.41 7.04
CA VAL A 136 8.41 4.14 7.77
C VAL A 136 8.48 3.51 9.15
N SER A 137 9.68 3.28 9.69
CA SER A 137 9.88 2.78 11.05
C SER A 137 9.40 3.79 12.09
N ALA A 138 9.10 3.35 13.29
CA ALA A 138 8.58 4.22 14.36
C ALA A 138 9.49 5.43 14.67
N SER A 139 10.80 5.25 14.55
CA SER A 139 11.79 6.32 14.70
C SER A 139 11.83 7.32 13.53
N GLY A 140 11.33 6.92 12.36
CA GLY A 140 11.46 7.67 11.11
C GLY A 140 12.75 7.44 10.33
N ASN A 141 13.65 6.58 10.82
CA ASN A 141 15.00 6.42 10.26
C ASN A 141 15.06 5.39 9.13
N VAL A 142 14.20 4.38 9.14
CA VAL A 142 14.22 3.31 8.14
C VAL A 142 12.92 3.27 7.37
N LEU A 143 13.03 3.23 6.05
CA LEU A 143 11.90 3.22 5.15
C LEU A 143 11.92 1.97 4.29
N ALA A 144 10.73 1.44 4.01
CA ALA A 144 10.56 0.37 3.03
C ALA A 144 9.45 0.71 2.05
N TRP A 145 9.64 0.28 0.80
CA TRP A 145 8.58 0.32 -0.20
C TRP A 145 8.59 -0.93 -1.05
N THR A 146 7.40 -1.34 -1.42
CA THR A 146 7.18 -2.43 -2.37
C THR A 146 6.56 -1.86 -3.64
N MET A 147 7.02 -2.33 -4.79
CA MET A 147 6.44 -2.05 -6.09
C MET A 147 6.14 -3.36 -6.82
N PHE A 148 5.13 -3.36 -7.67
CA PHE A 148 4.93 -4.43 -8.64
C PHE A 148 5.91 -4.24 -9.80
N ALA A 149 6.68 -5.28 -10.08
CA ALA A 149 7.56 -5.34 -11.24
C ALA A 149 6.79 -5.82 -12.48
N THR A 150 5.84 -6.76 -12.28
CA THR A 150 4.92 -7.27 -13.28
C THR A 150 3.52 -7.39 -12.65
N GLY A 151 2.50 -6.92 -13.34
CA GLY A 151 1.14 -6.90 -12.80
C GLY A 151 0.94 -5.82 -11.71
N ASP A 152 -0.28 -5.74 -11.18
CA ASP A 152 -0.70 -4.69 -10.25
C ASP A 152 -1.55 -5.20 -9.07
N SER A 153 -1.63 -6.51 -8.86
CA SER A 153 -2.48 -7.12 -7.84
C SER A 153 -1.89 -8.40 -7.26
N TYR A 154 -1.91 -8.51 -5.94
CA TYR A 154 -1.56 -9.74 -5.19
C TYR A 154 -2.57 -10.88 -5.39
N ALA A 155 -3.77 -10.59 -5.89
CA ALA A 155 -4.79 -11.60 -6.17
C ALA A 155 -4.52 -12.36 -7.48
N ARG A 156 -3.63 -11.88 -8.34
CA ARG A 156 -3.27 -12.54 -9.61
C ARG A 156 -2.24 -13.63 -9.37
N SER A 157 -2.33 -14.71 -10.13
CA SER A 157 -1.41 -15.84 -10.05
C SER A 157 0.01 -15.53 -10.56
N SER A 158 0.16 -14.45 -11.33
CA SER A 158 1.44 -14.02 -11.89
C SER A 158 1.72 -12.56 -11.55
N PHE A 159 2.23 -12.31 -10.36
CA PHE A 159 2.77 -11.01 -10.01
C PHE A 159 4.22 -11.17 -9.52
N SER A 160 5.02 -10.14 -9.69
CA SER A 160 6.34 -10.03 -9.10
C SER A 160 6.45 -8.69 -8.42
N THR A 161 6.98 -8.68 -7.23
CA THR A 161 7.25 -7.45 -6.49
C THR A 161 8.75 -7.22 -6.39
N ARG A 162 9.11 -6.00 -6.09
CA ARG A 162 10.45 -5.63 -5.64
C ARG A 162 10.29 -4.76 -4.40
N THR A 163 10.93 -5.17 -3.33
CA THR A 163 10.90 -4.45 -2.06
C THR A 163 12.28 -3.90 -1.74
N SER A 164 12.34 -2.60 -1.46
CA SER A 164 13.55 -1.87 -1.12
C SER A 164 13.48 -1.38 0.32
N VAL A 165 14.66 -1.21 0.93
CA VAL A 165 14.83 -0.62 2.28
C VAL A 165 15.88 0.49 2.20
N LEU A 166 15.57 1.64 2.80
CA LEU A 166 16.47 2.79 2.91
C LEU A 166 16.70 3.12 4.38
N ASP A 167 17.95 3.12 4.81
CA ASP A 167 18.36 3.68 6.10
C ASP A 167 18.82 5.14 5.90
N LEU A 168 18.07 6.08 6.49
CA LEU A 168 18.37 7.51 6.37
C LEU A 168 19.61 7.94 7.16
N ARG A 169 19.98 7.21 8.21
CA ARG A 169 21.14 7.53 9.05
C ARG A 169 22.45 7.35 8.27
N THR A 170 22.49 6.33 7.43
CA THR A 170 23.66 5.99 6.62
C THR A 170 23.50 6.39 5.15
N GLY A 171 22.26 6.66 4.72
CA GLY A 171 21.92 6.84 3.32
C GLY A 171 21.94 5.55 2.48
N TYR A 172 22.18 4.39 3.13
CA TYR A 172 22.29 3.10 2.45
C TYR A 172 20.95 2.62 1.92
N LEU A 173 20.91 2.27 0.65
CA LEU A 173 19.74 1.79 -0.07
C LEU A 173 19.94 0.33 -0.48
N VAL A 174 19.20 -0.56 0.16
CA VAL A 174 18.97 -1.93 -0.33
C VAL A 174 17.91 -1.87 -1.42
N LYS A 175 18.33 -2.06 -2.67
CA LYS A 175 17.41 -1.98 -3.83
C LYS A 175 16.43 -3.14 -3.89
N ASN A 176 16.80 -4.30 -3.37
CA ASN A 176 15.97 -5.51 -3.35
C ASN A 176 16.34 -6.41 -2.16
N ILE A 177 15.41 -6.54 -1.20
CA ILE A 177 15.63 -7.39 -0.02
C ILE A 177 15.55 -8.90 -0.31
N GLU A 178 15.18 -9.33 -1.51
CA GLU A 178 15.24 -10.74 -1.92
C GLU A 178 16.68 -11.31 -1.90
N GLN A 179 17.67 -10.42 -1.85
CA GLN A 179 19.09 -10.81 -1.68
C GLN A 179 19.42 -11.23 -0.24
N ILE A 180 18.56 -10.99 0.73
CA ILE A 180 18.76 -11.42 2.11
C ILE A 180 18.70 -12.95 2.17
N PRO A 181 19.74 -13.63 2.76
CA PRO A 181 19.73 -15.07 2.95
C PRO A 181 18.50 -15.52 3.76
N LEU A 182 17.65 -16.35 3.15
CA LEU A 182 16.42 -16.86 3.76
C LEU A 182 16.67 -18.25 4.35
N THR A 183 16.19 -18.45 5.59
CA THR A 183 16.06 -19.76 6.22
C THR A 183 14.58 -20.17 6.24
N LEU A 184 14.26 -21.30 5.63
CA LEU A 184 12.91 -21.89 5.57
C LEU A 184 12.98 -23.31 6.12
N GLY A 185 12.15 -23.63 7.11
CA GLY A 185 12.16 -24.95 7.75
C GLY A 185 13.52 -25.33 8.38
N GLY A 186 14.26 -24.36 8.90
CA GLY A 186 15.59 -24.56 9.50
C GLY A 186 16.73 -24.74 8.49
N ARG A 187 16.48 -24.63 7.19
CA ARG A 187 17.48 -24.80 6.12
C ARG A 187 17.60 -23.52 5.29
N ARG A 188 18.81 -23.25 4.79
CA ARG A 188 19.01 -22.16 3.81
C ARG A 188 18.16 -22.45 2.57
N HIS A 189 17.38 -21.44 2.19
CA HIS A 189 16.47 -21.51 1.03
C HIS A 189 16.93 -20.49 -0.02
N HIS A 190 17.00 -20.94 -1.27
CA HIS A 190 17.29 -20.09 -2.42
C HIS A 190 16.48 -20.64 -3.60
N ALA A 191 15.59 -19.83 -4.14
CA ALA A 191 14.78 -20.19 -5.29
C ALA A 191 14.48 -18.93 -6.11
N PRO A 192 14.33 -19.03 -7.45
CA PRO A 192 14.08 -17.89 -8.32
C PRO A 192 12.71 -17.24 -8.11
N ASP A 193 11.77 -17.93 -7.45
CA ASP A 193 10.43 -17.48 -7.14
C ASP A 193 10.30 -16.82 -5.77
N VAL A 194 11.41 -16.62 -5.05
CA VAL A 194 11.42 -15.86 -3.78
C VAL A 194 11.03 -14.43 -4.05
N ASN A 195 9.99 -13.96 -3.39
CA ASN A 195 9.37 -12.67 -3.62
C ASN A 195 8.93 -12.04 -2.29
N TYR A 196 9.37 -10.80 -2.01
CA TYR A 196 9.14 -10.11 -0.73
C TYR A 196 8.19 -8.94 -0.88
N TRP A 197 7.27 -8.76 0.09
CA TRP A 197 6.45 -7.54 0.21
C TRP A 197 5.96 -7.28 1.63
N GLY A 198 5.35 -6.09 1.84
CA GLY A 198 4.64 -5.76 3.07
C GLY A 198 5.53 -5.68 4.30
N VAL A 199 6.68 -5.00 4.21
CA VAL A 199 7.60 -4.82 5.33
C VAL A 199 6.96 -4.01 6.46
N GLY A 200 7.18 -4.44 7.71
CA GLY A 200 6.95 -3.69 8.94
C GLY A 200 8.20 -3.78 9.82
N PHE A 201 8.58 -2.67 10.46
CA PHE A 201 9.79 -2.61 11.28
C PHE A 201 9.50 -2.79 12.76
N ALA A 202 10.42 -3.40 13.49
CA ALA A 202 10.49 -3.35 14.94
C ALA A 202 11.02 -2.00 15.42
N ALA A 203 10.92 -1.73 16.73
CA ALA A 203 11.34 -0.47 17.32
C ALA A 203 12.86 -0.23 17.28
N ASP A 204 13.64 -1.27 17.03
CA ASP A 204 15.10 -1.22 16.98
C ASP A 204 15.68 -0.74 15.64
N ASP A 205 14.84 -0.42 14.66
CA ASP A 205 15.22 -0.06 13.28
C ASP A 205 16.09 -1.13 12.58
N ASN A 206 16.14 -2.34 13.10
CA ASN A 206 16.95 -3.44 12.61
C ASN A 206 16.09 -4.64 12.21
N ARG A 207 15.28 -5.15 13.17
CA ARG A 207 14.38 -6.26 12.87
C ARG A 207 13.20 -5.78 12.04
N PHE A 208 12.83 -6.59 11.07
CA PHE A 208 11.63 -6.35 10.27
C PHE A 208 10.84 -7.64 10.10
N TYR A 209 9.55 -7.47 9.85
CA TYR A 209 8.65 -8.55 9.46
C TYR A 209 8.15 -8.27 8.05
N ALA A 210 8.09 -9.32 7.23
CA ALA A 210 7.63 -9.21 5.85
C ALA A 210 6.91 -10.48 5.42
N THR A 211 6.21 -10.40 4.30
CA THR A 211 5.76 -11.58 3.57
C THR A 211 6.85 -12.05 2.63
N VAL A 212 7.10 -13.35 2.60
CA VAL A 212 7.85 -14.03 1.53
C VAL A 212 6.91 -15.00 0.83
N SER A 213 6.89 -14.96 -0.49
CA SER A 213 6.31 -16.03 -1.32
C SER A 213 7.41 -16.85 -1.93
N THR A 214 7.27 -18.16 -1.89
CA THR A 214 8.09 -19.16 -2.58
C THR A 214 7.35 -20.49 -2.61
N GLY A 215 7.53 -21.31 -3.64
CA GLY A 215 6.86 -22.58 -3.80
C GLY A 215 5.32 -22.50 -3.80
N GLY A 216 4.77 -21.35 -4.26
CA GLY A 216 3.32 -21.09 -4.26
C GLY A 216 2.71 -20.84 -2.88
N ARG A 217 3.52 -20.65 -1.84
CA ARG A 217 3.08 -20.37 -0.46
C ARG A 217 3.61 -19.03 0.03
N THR A 218 2.85 -18.38 0.92
CA THR A 218 3.28 -17.16 1.60
C THR A 218 3.69 -17.47 3.03
N HIS A 219 4.76 -16.81 3.48
CA HIS A 219 5.34 -16.97 4.80
C HIS A 219 5.54 -15.64 5.49
N LEU A 220 5.27 -15.57 6.79
CA LEU A 220 5.81 -14.54 7.65
C LEU A 220 7.31 -14.79 7.82
N VAL A 221 8.11 -13.80 7.54
CA VAL A 221 9.54 -13.82 7.87
C VAL A 221 9.87 -12.74 8.88
N GLU A 222 10.81 -13.07 9.77
CA GLU A 222 11.55 -12.11 10.58
C GLU A 222 12.92 -11.93 9.93
N GLY A 223 13.27 -10.70 9.63
CA GLY A 223 14.55 -10.33 9.07
C GLY A 223 15.36 -9.45 10.00
N ASP A 224 16.66 -9.47 9.81
CA ASP A 224 17.65 -8.69 10.54
C ASP A 224 18.56 -7.99 9.52
N LEU A 225 18.49 -6.66 9.47
CA LEU A 225 19.22 -5.85 8.49
C LEU A 225 20.71 -5.81 8.81
N ALA A 226 21.10 -5.79 10.08
CA ALA A 226 22.49 -5.72 10.49
C ALA A 226 23.22 -7.04 10.25
N ASN A 227 22.56 -8.18 10.56
CA ASN A 227 23.11 -9.51 10.34
C ASN A 227 22.84 -10.04 8.93
N TRP A 228 22.11 -9.29 8.12
CA TRP A 228 21.76 -9.63 6.75
C TRP A 228 21.18 -11.03 6.61
N SER A 229 20.14 -11.31 7.39
CA SER A 229 19.49 -12.63 7.45
C SER A 229 17.99 -12.52 7.59
N ALA A 230 17.27 -13.56 7.16
CA ALA A 230 15.84 -13.70 7.35
C ALA A 230 15.48 -15.16 7.64
N ARG A 231 14.48 -15.37 8.50
CA ARG A 231 13.93 -16.69 8.81
C ARG A 231 12.43 -16.71 8.70
N ALA A 232 11.89 -17.73 8.07
CA ALA A 232 10.46 -17.95 8.01
C ALA A 232 9.94 -18.44 9.37
N LEU A 233 8.84 -17.84 9.82
CA LEU A 233 8.21 -18.15 11.12
C LEU A 233 6.95 -18.99 10.94
N ARG A 234 6.14 -18.68 9.92
CA ARG A 234 4.81 -19.26 9.75
C ARG A 234 4.32 -19.10 8.32
N GLU A 235 3.54 -20.09 7.85
CA GLU A 235 2.87 -20.04 6.55
C GLU A 235 1.56 -19.22 6.59
N ASN A 236 1.08 -18.83 5.41
CA ASN A 236 -0.18 -18.14 5.16
C ASN A 236 -0.31 -16.82 5.91
N VAL A 237 0.73 -15.98 5.82
CA VAL A 237 0.76 -14.63 6.38
C VAL A 237 1.15 -13.65 5.28
N GLU A 238 0.32 -12.63 5.06
CA GLU A 238 0.57 -11.58 4.10
C GLU A 238 0.43 -10.19 4.72
N CYS A 239 1.29 -9.25 4.28
CA CYS A 239 1.30 -7.86 4.70
C CYS A 239 1.29 -7.69 6.23
N PRO A 240 2.29 -8.23 6.95
CA PRO A 240 2.36 -8.16 8.40
C PRO A 240 2.52 -6.72 8.89
N SER A 241 1.92 -6.42 10.02
CA SER A 241 2.07 -5.15 10.73
C SER A 241 2.27 -5.43 12.22
N LEU A 242 3.44 -5.08 12.74
CA LEU A 242 3.81 -5.28 14.13
C LEU A 242 3.07 -4.29 15.03
N SER A 243 2.55 -4.77 16.16
CA SER A 243 1.94 -3.92 17.19
C SER A 243 2.97 -2.98 17.84
N PRO A 244 2.55 -1.83 18.39
CA PRO A 244 3.47 -0.87 19.01
C PRO A 244 4.29 -1.45 20.16
N ASP A 245 3.74 -2.46 20.86
CA ASP A 245 4.41 -3.17 21.96
C ASP A 245 5.34 -4.31 21.46
N GLY A 246 5.37 -4.56 20.14
CA GLY A 246 6.21 -5.59 19.54
C GLY A 246 5.79 -7.04 19.79
N THR A 247 4.60 -7.27 20.36
CA THR A 247 4.17 -8.62 20.80
C THR A 247 3.27 -9.34 19.81
N ARG A 248 2.60 -8.58 18.91
CA ARG A 248 1.59 -9.14 17.99
C ARG A 248 1.79 -8.64 16.58
N ILE A 249 1.31 -9.43 15.63
CA ILE A 249 1.29 -9.08 14.20
C ILE A 249 -0.14 -9.15 13.69
N ALA A 250 -0.65 -8.03 13.16
CA ALA A 250 -1.83 -8.03 12.31
C ALA A 250 -1.44 -8.38 10.89
N PHE A 251 -2.21 -9.23 10.21
CA PHE A 251 -1.87 -9.71 8.87
C PHE A 251 -3.10 -10.15 8.07
N LYS A 252 -2.92 -10.25 6.77
CA LYS A 252 -3.90 -10.91 5.89
C LYS A 252 -3.64 -12.41 5.87
N LYS A 253 -4.66 -13.19 6.18
CA LYS A 253 -4.65 -14.63 6.02
C LYS A 253 -5.54 -15.02 4.84
N ARG A 254 -5.01 -15.84 3.93
CA ARG A 254 -5.83 -16.40 2.86
C ARG A 254 -6.76 -17.47 3.44
N VAL A 255 -8.07 -17.27 3.25
CA VAL A 255 -9.13 -18.15 3.77
C VAL A 255 -10.00 -18.73 2.65
N SER A 256 -9.76 -18.33 1.41
CA SER A 256 -10.47 -18.80 0.22
C SER A 256 -9.53 -18.85 -0.98
N GLU A 257 -9.68 -19.85 -1.83
CA GLU A 257 -8.97 -19.96 -3.11
C GLU A 257 -9.63 -19.13 -4.22
N GLY A 258 -10.83 -18.61 -3.99
CA GLY A 258 -11.54 -17.79 -4.96
C GLY A 258 -10.89 -16.41 -5.14
N PRO A 259 -11.07 -15.78 -6.32
CA PRO A 259 -10.50 -14.46 -6.60
C PRO A 259 -11.21 -13.32 -5.85
N ARG A 260 -12.42 -13.58 -5.34
CA ARG A 260 -13.21 -12.59 -4.59
C ARG A 260 -12.94 -12.74 -3.12
N GLU A 261 -12.44 -11.65 -2.51
CA GLU A 261 -12.21 -11.57 -1.06
C GLU A 261 -11.41 -12.75 -0.45
N PRO A 262 -10.25 -13.12 -1.00
CA PRO A 262 -9.53 -14.31 -0.54
C PRO A 262 -8.95 -14.16 0.87
N TRP A 263 -8.81 -12.94 1.38
CA TRP A 263 -8.16 -12.65 2.65
C TRP A 263 -9.11 -12.20 3.74
N ARG A 264 -8.74 -12.50 5.00
CA ARG A 264 -9.30 -11.92 6.23
C ARG A 264 -8.18 -11.37 7.09
N LEU A 265 -8.50 -10.37 7.91
CA LEU A 265 -7.55 -9.86 8.91
C LEU A 265 -7.51 -10.77 10.13
N TYR A 266 -6.30 -11.11 10.52
CA TYR A 266 -5.97 -11.90 11.70
C TYR A 266 -4.94 -11.18 12.55
N VAL A 267 -4.87 -11.55 13.82
CA VAL A 267 -3.83 -11.14 14.76
C VAL A 267 -3.13 -12.41 15.27
N LEU A 268 -1.80 -12.41 15.19
CA LEU A 268 -0.90 -13.44 15.67
C LEU A 268 -0.19 -12.91 16.92
N ASP A 269 -0.21 -13.65 17.99
CA ASP A 269 0.65 -13.46 19.17
C ASP A 269 2.00 -14.14 18.91
N LEU A 270 3.07 -13.36 18.98
CA LEU A 270 4.42 -13.84 18.60
C LEU A 270 5.02 -14.80 19.63
N ALA A 271 4.65 -14.65 20.91
CA ALA A 271 5.20 -15.50 21.98
C ALA A 271 4.55 -16.87 22.01
N THR A 272 3.24 -16.94 21.78
CA THR A 272 2.47 -18.19 21.88
C THR A 272 2.24 -18.86 20.52
N GLY A 273 2.40 -18.12 19.43
CA GLY A 273 2.06 -18.57 18.08
C GLY A 273 0.54 -18.71 17.84
N ARG A 274 -0.31 -18.29 18.78
CA ARG A 274 -1.76 -18.34 18.62
C ARG A 274 -2.24 -17.19 17.73
N GLU A 275 -3.19 -17.49 16.87
CA GLU A 275 -3.83 -16.48 16.01
C GLU A 275 -5.35 -16.53 16.14
N HIS A 276 -5.97 -15.40 15.86
CA HIS A 276 -7.42 -15.28 15.81
C HIS A 276 -7.85 -14.26 14.73
N PRO A 277 -9.03 -14.42 14.13
CA PRO A 277 -9.59 -13.42 13.24
C PRO A 277 -10.05 -12.20 14.04
N VAL A 278 -9.98 -11.01 13.43
CA VAL A 278 -10.70 -9.84 13.93
C VAL A 278 -12.17 -9.88 13.50
N ALA A 279 -13.01 -8.99 14.05
CA ALA A 279 -14.46 -8.96 13.73
C ALA A 279 -14.79 -8.50 12.30
N GLU A 280 -13.80 -8.11 11.48
CA GLU A 280 -13.99 -7.79 10.06
C GLU A 280 -14.19 -9.06 9.24
N ARG A 281 -15.36 -9.16 8.57
CA ARG A 281 -15.76 -10.35 7.80
C ARG A 281 -15.57 -10.21 6.30
N HIS A 282 -15.29 -9.00 5.80
CA HIS A 282 -15.03 -8.78 4.37
C HIS A 282 -13.58 -9.07 4.02
N GLY A 283 -13.32 -9.25 2.73
CA GLY A 283 -11.97 -9.39 2.20
C GLY A 283 -11.18 -8.09 2.32
N ILE A 284 -9.98 -8.18 2.90
CA ILE A 284 -9.10 -7.04 3.08
C ILE A 284 -7.80 -7.27 2.30
N ASP A 285 -7.54 -6.44 1.30
CA ASP A 285 -6.26 -6.41 0.59
C ASP A 285 -5.48 -5.14 0.95
N ASP A 286 -5.19 -4.97 2.24
CA ASP A 286 -4.38 -3.86 2.75
C ASP A 286 -3.40 -4.34 3.82
N GLN A 287 -2.39 -3.53 4.11
CA GLN A 287 -1.52 -3.72 5.25
C GLN A 287 -2.06 -2.85 6.40
N ALA A 288 -2.63 -3.49 7.41
CA ALA A 288 -3.25 -2.78 8.52
C ALA A 288 -2.27 -1.87 9.27
N LEU A 289 -2.80 -0.81 9.85
CA LEU A 289 -2.11 0.09 10.77
C LEU A 289 -2.61 -0.17 12.19
N TRP A 290 -1.72 -0.28 13.15
CA TRP A 290 -2.08 -0.20 14.56
C TRP A 290 -2.24 1.28 14.94
N THR A 291 -3.44 1.69 15.34
CA THR A 291 -3.68 3.06 15.84
C THR A 291 -3.28 3.21 17.31
N ASP A 292 -3.33 2.13 18.01
CA ASP A 292 -2.86 1.95 19.40
C ASP A 292 -2.59 0.45 19.64
N ALA A 293 -2.33 0.05 20.89
CA ALA A 293 -2.07 -1.36 21.21
C ALA A 293 -3.30 -2.29 21.00
N ARG A 294 -4.51 -1.77 20.79
CA ARG A 294 -5.75 -2.55 20.76
C ARG A 294 -6.58 -2.39 19.50
N THR A 295 -6.25 -1.44 18.62
CA THR A 295 -7.10 -1.06 17.49
C THR A 295 -6.31 -1.09 16.19
N LEU A 296 -6.92 -1.67 15.16
CA LEU A 296 -6.41 -1.68 13.79
C LEU A 296 -7.21 -0.70 12.92
N ALA A 297 -6.52 0.01 12.03
CA ALA A 297 -7.10 0.73 10.89
C ALA A 297 -6.66 0.10 9.57
N TYR A 298 -7.53 0.05 8.58
CA TYR A 298 -7.28 -0.61 7.29
C TYR A 298 -8.17 -0.03 6.19
N GLY A 299 -7.72 -0.17 4.94
CA GLY A 299 -8.50 0.18 3.76
C GLY A 299 -9.47 -0.92 3.36
N ARG A 300 -10.73 -0.56 3.06
CA ARG A 300 -11.75 -1.46 2.52
C ARG A 300 -12.75 -0.68 1.65
N GLY A 301 -12.93 -1.11 0.41
CA GLY A 301 -13.95 -0.55 -0.49
C GLY A 301 -13.78 0.95 -0.78
N GLY A 302 -12.54 1.47 -0.73
CA GLY A 302 -12.26 2.89 -0.94
C GLY A 302 -12.43 3.76 0.32
N ASP A 303 -12.67 3.16 1.48
CA ASP A 303 -12.81 3.80 2.78
C ASP A 303 -11.75 3.28 3.76
N VAL A 304 -11.46 4.03 4.81
CA VAL A 304 -10.66 3.59 5.96
C VAL A 304 -11.60 3.20 7.09
N TRP A 305 -11.37 2.02 7.64
CA TRP A 305 -12.13 1.40 8.72
C TRP A 305 -11.24 1.10 9.92
N SER A 306 -11.83 0.92 11.08
CA SER A 306 -11.16 0.42 12.27
C SER A 306 -11.91 -0.76 12.88
N VAL A 307 -11.16 -1.61 13.62
CA VAL A 307 -11.71 -2.75 14.36
C VAL A 307 -10.82 -3.05 15.57
N PRO A 308 -11.38 -3.51 16.72
CA PRO A 308 -10.58 -4.03 17.82
C PRO A 308 -9.72 -5.22 17.37
N ALA A 309 -8.49 -5.26 17.85
CA ALA A 309 -7.52 -6.28 17.46
C ALA A 309 -7.73 -7.63 18.18
N ASP A 310 -8.55 -7.67 19.23
CA ASP A 310 -8.85 -8.85 20.02
C ASP A 310 -9.98 -9.73 19.46
N GLY A 311 -10.54 -9.34 18.32
CA GLY A 311 -11.66 -10.05 17.68
C GLY A 311 -13.03 -9.65 18.19
N SER A 312 -13.12 -8.76 19.18
CA SER A 312 -14.39 -8.24 19.71
C SER A 312 -14.96 -7.10 18.86
N GLY A 313 -16.17 -6.67 19.19
CA GLY A 313 -16.80 -5.49 18.62
C GLY A 313 -17.22 -5.65 17.15
N SER A 314 -17.18 -4.54 16.39
CA SER A 314 -17.53 -4.49 14.98
C SER A 314 -16.74 -3.41 14.26
N PRO A 315 -16.52 -3.54 12.93
CA PRO A 315 -15.85 -2.52 12.13
C PRO A 315 -16.57 -1.19 12.16
N ARG A 316 -15.81 -0.09 12.28
CA ARG A 316 -16.31 1.30 12.23
C ARG A 316 -15.60 2.07 11.14
N ALA A 317 -16.32 2.85 10.35
CA ALA A 317 -15.73 3.74 9.36
C ALA A 317 -15.01 4.90 10.07
N LEU A 318 -13.74 5.12 9.73
CA LEU A 318 -12.93 6.26 10.20
C LEU A 318 -12.90 7.39 9.16
N ALA A 319 -12.78 7.06 7.88
CA ALA A 319 -12.79 8.04 6.81
C ALA A 319 -13.36 7.45 5.52
N ARG A 320 -14.32 8.16 4.92
CA ARG A 320 -14.90 7.80 3.62
C ARG A 320 -14.02 8.32 2.48
N GLY A 321 -14.01 7.62 1.34
CA GLY A 321 -13.21 8.01 0.18
C GLY A 321 -11.72 8.17 0.50
N ALA A 322 -11.15 7.24 1.26
CA ALA A 322 -9.81 7.35 1.81
C ALA A 322 -9.06 6.01 1.78
N SER A 323 -7.74 6.08 1.80
CA SER A 323 -6.83 4.92 1.83
C SER A 323 -5.51 5.29 2.54
N SER A 324 -4.61 4.32 2.71
CA SER A 324 -3.27 4.52 3.30
C SER A 324 -3.32 5.26 4.66
N PRO A 325 -4.05 4.73 5.66
CA PRO A 325 -4.09 5.36 6.96
C PRO A 325 -2.70 5.39 7.60
N THR A 326 -2.35 6.50 8.25
CA THR A 326 -1.13 6.66 9.04
C THR A 326 -1.37 7.65 10.16
N LEU A 327 -0.61 7.54 11.24
CA LEU A 327 -0.72 8.44 12.39
C LEU A 327 0.37 9.51 12.33
N ALA A 328 0.05 10.71 12.83
CA ALA A 328 1.11 11.61 13.24
C ALA A 328 1.97 10.91 14.30
N ALA A 329 3.27 11.06 14.22
CA ALA A 329 4.20 10.52 15.20
C ALA A 329 3.86 10.99 16.60
N ARG A 330 3.98 10.09 17.55
CA ARG A 330 3.93 10.40 18.99
C ARG A 330 5.23 11.06 19.43
#